data_a4d719424ec4704c18a97105d6cd08f0
#
_entry.id   a4d719424ec4704c18a97105d6cd08f0
#
_cell.length_a   1.000
_cell.length_b   1.000
_cell.length_c   1.000
_cell.angle_alpha   90.00
_cell.angle_beta   90.00
_cell.angle_gamma   90.00
#
_symmetry.space_group_name_H-M   'P 1'
#
loop_
_entity.id
_entity.type
_entity.pdbx_description
1 polymer ?
#
loop_
_entity_poly.entity_id
_entity_poly.type
_entity_poly.pdbx_seq_one_letter_code
_entity_poly.pdbx_strand_id
1 'polypeptide(L)'
;MIFIYRIFINIIFLFSPFIILFRIIKKKESSKRFLEKYCFFSKKKISGNLIWIHVASVGELMSIIPLIHKLENSKKIKQILVTTTTVSSSKIFKKLKFKKTIHQFFPIDNNYLSLKFLNYWK
;
A
#
# COMPACT_ATOMS: atom_id res chain seq x y z
N MET A 1 11.83 -1.45 -25.72
CA MET A 1 11.28 -0.54 -24.69
C MET A 1 11.13 -1.18 -23.33
N ILE A 2 10.43 -2.31 -23.20
CA ILE A 2 10.19 -2.99 -21.89
C ILE A 2 11.50 -3.39 -21.18
N PHE A 3 12.51 -3.81 -21.92
CA PHE A 3 13.82 -4.21 -21.35
C PHE A 3 14.56 -3.03 -20.71
N ILE A 4 14.61 -1.90 -21.39
CA ILE A 4 15.23 -0.66 -20.89
C ILE A 4 14.51 -0.18 -19.63
N TYR A 5 13.17 -0.17 -19.63
CA TYR A 5 12.35 0.17 -18.46
C TYR A 5 12.68 -0.73 -17.26
N ARG A 6 12.81 -2.04 -17.47
CA ARG A 6 13.17 -2.98 -16.40
C ARG A 6 14.55 -2.72 -15.82
N ILE A 7 15.53 -2.36 -16.65
CA ILE A 7 16.87 -2.00 -16.17
C ILE A 7 16.79 -0.75 -15.29
N PHE A 8 16.10 0.31 -15.74
CA PHE A 8 15.92 1.53 -14.96
C PHE A 8 15.23 1.28 -13.62
N ILE A 9 14.16 0.50 -13.60
CA ILE A 9 13.46 0.13 -12.36
C ILE A 9 14.34 -0.64 -11.40
N ASN A 10 15.15 -1.58 -11.90
CA ASN A 10 16.06 -2.32 -11.04
C ASN A 10 17.18 -1.43 -10.47
N ILE A 11 17.68 -0.47 -11.25
CA ILE A 11 18.65 0.53 -10.76
C ILE A 11 17.99 1.39 -9.67
N ILE A 12 16.79 1.91 -9.90
CA ILE A 12 16.03 2.68 -8.90
C ILE A 12 15.78 1.84 -7.65
N PHE A 13 15.46 0.56 -7.81
CA PHE A 13 15.28 -0.36 -6.68
C PHE A 13 16.57 -0.54 -5.88
N LEU A 14 17.71 -0.67 -6.52
CA LEU A 14 19.03 -0.77 -5.86
C LEU A 14 19.33 0.47 -5.01
N PHE A 15 18.98 1.66 -5.49
CA PHE A 15 19.17 2.92 -4.78
C PHE A 15 18.00 3.28 -3.85
N SER A 16 16.92 2.51 -3.86
CA SER A 16 15.71 2.80 -3.08
C SER A 16 15.95 2.96 -1.57
N PRO A 17 16.86 2.22 -0.89
CA PRO A 17 17.13 2.44 0.53
C PRO A 17 17.63 3.87 0.82
N PHE A 18 18.52 4.39 -0.03
CA PHE A 18 19.04 5.75 0.11
C PHE A 18 17.95 6.79 -0.15
N ILE A 19 17.12 6.57 -1.17
CA ILE A 19 15.99 7.44 -1.49
C ILE A 19 15.00 7.48 -0.32
N ILE A 20 14.66 6.33 0.25
CA ILE A 20 13.74 6.23 1.39
C ILE A 20 14.33 6.89 2.62
N LEU A 21 15.61 6.68 2.92
CA LEU A 21 16.30 7.33 4.04
C LEU A 21 16.21 8.86 3.92
N PHE A 22 16.53 9.41 2.74
CA PHE A 22 16.41 10.84 2.47
C PHE A 22 14.97 11.36 2.63
N ARG A 23 13.98 10.57 2.20
CA ARG A 23 12.55 10.90 2.36
C ARG A 23 12.10 10.83 3.81
N ILE A 24 12.66 9.93 4.62
CA ILE A 24 12.41 9.86 6.07
C ILE A 24 12.94 11.13 6.75
N ILE A 25 14.17 11.54 6.44
CA ILE A 25 14.78 12.77 6.97
C ILE A 25 13.90 13.99 6.64
N LYS A 26 13.38 14.06 5.41
CA LYS A 26 12.45 15.12 4.97
C LYS A 26 11.02 14.95 5.48
N LYS A 27 10.74 14.00 6.37
CA LYS A 27 9.39 13.68 6.90
C LYS A 27 8.34 13.35 5.82
N LYS A 28 8.78 12.98 4.62
CA LYS A 28 7.95 12.56 3.48
C LYS A 28 7.70 11.05 3.45
N GLU A 29 8.33 10.31 4.37
CA GLU A 29 8.19 8.85 4.51
C GLU A 29 8.04 8.47 5.99
N SER A 30 7.39 7.33 6.25
CA SER A 30 7.20 6.83 7.61
C SER A 30 8.41 6.02 8.06
N SER A 31 9.13 6.50 9.09
CA SER A 31 10.26 5.78 9.69
C SER A 31 9.87 4.42 10.30
N LYS A 32 8.60 4.27 10.71
CA LYS A 32 8.10 3.02 11.34
C LYS A 32 7.53 2.02 10.34
N ARG A 33 7.08 2.49 9.16
CA ARG A 33 6.32 1.66 8.22
C ARG A 33 6.92 1.59 6.81
N PHE A 34 8.11 2.16 6.58
CA PHE A 34 8.74 2.15 5.26
C PHE A 34 9.05 0.73 4.75
N LEU A 35 9.28 -0.21 5.67
CA LEU A 35 9.53 -1.61 5.33
C LEU A 35 8.34 -2.28 4.63
N GLU A 36 7.13 -1.77 4.80
CA GLU A 36 5.96 -2.26 4.06
C GLU A 36 6.15 -2.14 2.54
N LYS A 37 6.90 -1.15 2.08
CA LYS A 37 7.24 -0.94 0.66
C LYS A 37 8.17 -2.02 0.10
N TYR A 38 8.84 -2.76 0.97
CA TYR A 38 9.65 -3.95 0.63
C TYR A 38 8.90 -5.26 0.91
N CYS A 39 7.57 -5.19 1.04
CA CYS A 39 6.73 -6.36 1.36
C CYS A 39 7.07 -7.03 2.69
N PHE A 40 7.42 -6.25 3.72
CA PHE A 40 7.36 -6.66 5.11
C PHE A 40 5.98 -6.30 5.64
N PHE A 41 5.09 -7.27 5.65
CA PHE A 41 3.68 -7.03 5.92
C PHE A 41 3.44 -6.76 7.41
N SER A 42 2.87 -5.60 7.74
CA SER A 42 2.47 -5.24 9.10
C SER A 42 1.05 -5.71 9.43
N LYS A 43 0.30 -6.12 8.43
CA LYS A 43 -1.08 -6.61 8.55
C LYS A 43 -1.19 -8.03 8.02
N LYS A 44 -2.11 -8.80 8.64
CA LYS A 44 -2.36 -10.19 8.24
C LYS A 44 -3.60 -10.27 7.36
N LYS A 45 -3.55 -11.16 6.37
CA LYS A 45 -4.72 -11.57 5.63
C LYS A 45 -5.61 -12.43 6.52
N ILE A 46 -6.91 -12.16 6.49
CA ILE A 46 -7.92 -12.98 7.15
C ILE A 46 -8.51 -13.93 6.11
N SER A 47 -8.85 -15.16 6.53
CA SER A 47 -9.51 -16.12 5.66
C SER A 47 -10.87 -15.59 5.18
N GLY A 48 -11.13 -15.73 3.90
CA GLY A 48 -12.37 -15.32 3.23
C GLY A 48 -12.14 -14.26 2.13
N ASN A 49 -13.25 -13.68 1.65
CA ASN A 49 -13.21 -12.75 0.54
C ASN A 49 -12.53 -11.43 0.92
N LEU A 50 -11.46 -11.12 0.23
CA LEU A 50 -10.71 -9.86 0.35
C LEU A 50 -10.96 -9.00 -0.88
N ILE A 51 -11.18 -7.72 -0.66
CA ILE A 51 -11.17 -6.70 -1.72
C ILE A 51 -9.92 -5.84 -1.53
N TRP A 52 -9.15 -5.67 -2.59
CA TRP A 52 -8.00 -4.79 -2.60
C TRP A 52 -8.30 -3.53 -3.44
N ILE A 53 -8.04 -2.36 -2.86
CA ILE A 53 -8.20 -1.05 -3.50
C ILE A 53 -6.87 -0.31 -3.37
N HIS A 54 -6.32 0.14 -4.49
CA HIS A 54 -5.12 0.97 -4.51
C HIS A 54 -5.48 2.42 -4.82
N VAL A 55 -4.91 3.34 -4.06
CA VAL A 55 -5.04 4.79 -4.27
C VAL A 55 -3.68 5.46 -4.14
N ALA A 56 -3.34 6.32 -5.10
CA ALA A 56 -2.05 6.99 -5.13
C ALA A 56 -2.06 8.33 -4.36
N SER A 57 -3.21 8.98 -4.23
CA SER A 57 -3.35 10.33 -3.67
C SER A 57 -4.38 10.42 -2.56
N VAL A 58 -4.31 11.54 -1.82
CA VAL A 58 -5.32 11.88 -0.79
C VAL A 58 -6.70 12.08 -1.42
N GLY A 59 -6.76 12.73 -2.59
CA GLY A 59 -8.03 12.96 -3.29
C GLY A 59 -8.71 11.67 -3.69
N GLU A 60 -7.96 10.72 -4.25
CA GLU A 60 -8.47 9.38 -4.56
C GLU A 60 -8.95 8.65 -3.30
N LEU A 61 -8.18 8.73 -2.19
CA LEU A 61 -8.60 8.13 -0.94
C LEU A 61 -9.95 8.69 -0.46
N MET A 62 -10.10 10.00 -0.49
CA MET A 62 -11.35 10.66 -0.08
C MET A 62 -12.53 10.26 -0.97
N SER A 63 -12.32 10.10 -2.27
CA SER A 63 -13.37 9.72 -3.21
C SER A 63 -13.90 8.29 -3.00
N ILE A 64 -13.07 7.37 -2.48
CA ILE A 64 -13.47 5.98 -2.26
C ILE A 64 -14.05 5.70 -0.86
N ILE A 65 -14.01 6.66 0.07
CA ILE A 65 -14.56 6.48 1.42
C ILE A 65 -16.01 6.00 1.42
N PRO A 66 -16.94 6.58 0.64
CA PRO A 66 -18.32 6.10 0.56
C PRO A 66 -18.42 4.65 0.09
N LEU A 67 -17.56 4.26 -0.87
CA LEU A 67 -17.49 2.88 -1.34
C LEU A 67 -17.01 1.94 -0.23
N ILE A 68 -15.97 2.32 0.52
CA ILE A 68 -15.46 1.53 1.64
C ILE A 68 -16.56 1.33 2.69
N HIS A 69 -17.30 2.37 3.06
CA HIS A 69 -18.40 2.24 4.00
C HIS A 69 -19.47 1.25 3.53
N LYS A 70 -19.80 1.27 2.24
CA LYS A 70 -20.75 0.30 1.67
C LYS A 70 -20.19 -1.13 1.73
N LEU A 71 -18.92 -1.32 1.42
CA LEU A 71 -18.25 -2.63 1.46
C LEU A 71 -18.10 -3.16 2.89
N GLU A 72 -17.82 -2.29 3.88
CA GLU A 72 -17.75 -2.64 5.30
C GLU A 72 -19.04 -3.30 5.81
N ASN A 73 -20.19 -2.86 5.31
CA ASN A 73 -21.50 -3.38 5.67
C ASN A 73 -21.85 -4.71 4.98
N SER A 74 -21.09 -5.13 3.96
CA SER A 74 -21.34 -6.37 3.25
C SER A 74 -20.94 -7.59 4.08
N LYS A 75 -21.86 -8.55 4.25
CA LYS A 75 -21.59 -9.82 4.93
C LYS A 75 -20.66 -10.74 4.14
N LYS A 76 -20.61 -10.58 2.81
CA LYS A 76 -19.80 -11.40 1.90
C LYS A 76 -18.31 -11.05 1.97
N ILE A 77 -17.96 -9.80 2.35
CA ILE A 77 -16.59 -9.30 2.41
C ILE A 77 -16.09 -9.47 3.83
N LYS A 78 -14.96 -10.15 3.98
CA LYS A 78 -14.30 -10.37 5.27
C LYS A 78 -13.22 -9.33 5.55
N GLN A 79 -12.53 -8.87 4.53
CA GLN A 79 -11.44 -7.91 4.67
C GLN A 79 -11.37 -6.98 3.45
N ILE A 80 -11.03 -5.72 3.69
CA ILE A 80 -10.75 -4.73 2.64
C ILE A 80 -9.32 -4.25 2.86
N LEU A 81 -8.48 -4.40 1.85
CA LEU A 81 -7.12 -3.89 1.84
C LEU A 81 -7.08 -2.60 1.04
N VAL A 82 -6.73 -1.51 1.71
CA VAL A 82 -6.45 -0.23 1.04
C VAL A 82 -4.96 0.01 1.05
N THR A 83 -4.37 0.14 -0.12
CA THR A 83 -2.96 0.51 -0.25
C THR A 83 -2.81 1.94 -0.74
N THR A 84 -1.86 2.66 -0.14
CA THR A 84 -1.51 4.03 -0.54
C THR A 84 0.00 4.18 -0.73
N THR A 85 0.40 5.24 -1.43
CA THR A 85 1.82 5.55 -1.66
C THR A 85 2.36 6.61 -0.71
N THR A 86 1.49 7.44 -0.10
CA THR A 86 1.90 8.63 0.66
C THR A 86 1.59 8.52 2.15
N VAL A 87 2.44 9.17 2.96
CA VAL A 87 2.23 9.29 4.41
C VAL A 87 0.96 10.09 4.73
N SER A 88 0.65 11.10 3.93
CA SER A 88 -0.56 11.93 4.12
C SER A 88 -1.83 11.08 4.02
N SER A 89 -1.94 10.24 2.99
CA SER A 89 -3.06 9.31 2.84
C SER A 89 -3.15 8.34 4.02
N SER A 90 -2.03 7.81 4.48
CA SER A 90 -1.98 6.93 5.67
C SER A 90 -2.47 7.61 6.94
N LYS A 91 -2.11 8.89 7.14
CA LYS A 91 -2.58 9.67 8.31
C LYS A 91 -4.09 9.90 8.29
N ILE A 92 -4.64 10.21 7.12
CA ILE A 92 -6.09 10.38 6.94
C ILE A 92 -6.80 9.05 7.18
N PHE A 93 -6.31 7.97 6.58
CA PHE A 93 -6.89 6.64 6.75
C PHE A 93 -6.99 6.24 8.24
N LYS A 94 -5.97 6.50 9.04
CA LYS A 94 -5.99 6.21 10.49
C LYS A 94 -7.14 6.86 11.24
N LYS A 95 -7.62 8.01 10.81
CA LYS A 95 -8.73 8.73 11.45
C LYS A 95 -10.09 8.09 11.18
N LEU A 96 -10.21 7.26 10.15
CA LEU A 96 -11.49 6.72 9.66
C LEU A 96 -12.01 5.52 10.45
N LYS A 97 -11.22 4.91 11.33
CA LYS A 97 -11.61 3.83 12.27
C LYS A 97 -12.49 2.72 11.67
N PHE A 98 -12.11 2.19 10.51
CA PHE A 98 -12.80 1.06 9.89
C PHE A 98 -12.62 -0.24 10.68
N LYS A 99 -13.56 -1.18 10.55
CA LYS A 99 -13.54 -2.48 11.24
C LYS A 99 -12.88 -3.58 10.41
N LYS A 100 -13.27 -3.70 9.14
CA LYS A 100 -12.77 -4.74 8.20
C LYS A 100 -11.68 -4.21 7.27
N THR A 101 -11.51 -2.89 7.19
CA THR A 101 -10.59 -2.25 6.27
C THR A 101 -9.25 -2.00 6.94
N ILE A 102 -8.21 -2.50 6.32
CA ILE A 102 -6.83 -2.32 6.74
C ILE A 102 -6.06 -1.50 5.72
N HIS A 103 -5.04 -0.82 6.19
CA HIS A 103 -4.17 0.00 5.35
C HIS A 103 -2.75 -0.55 5.34
N GLN A 104 -2.16 -0.61 4.15
CA GLN A 104 -0.75 -0.90 3.94
C GLN A 104 -0.16 0.02 2.86
N PHE A 105 1.14 0.34 2.98
CA PHE A 105 1.81 1.02 1.90
C PHE A 105 1.99 0.10 0.70
N PHE A 106 1.76 0.66 -0.50
CA PHE A 106 1.99 -0.04 -1.75
C PHE A 106 3.49 -0.34 -1.92
N PRO A 107 3.87 -1.54 -2.40
CA PRO A 107 5.27 -1.89 -2.60
C PRO A 107 5.94 -1.01 -3.67
N ILE A 108 7.26 -0.95 -3.63
CA ILE A 108 8.06 -0.35 -4.69
C ILE A 108 7.79 -1.12 -5.98
N ASP A 109 7.68 -0.40 -7.10
CA ASP A 109 7.44 -0.98 -8.42
C ASP A 109 8.64 -1.82 -8.87
N ASN A 110 8.60 -3.08 -8.51
CA ASN A 110 9.57 -4.10 -8.86
C ASN A 110 8.84 -5.44 -9.01
N ASN A 111 9.15 -6.21 -10.06
CA ASN A 111 8.48 -7.47 -10.37
C ASN A 111 8.49 -8.46 -9.20
N TYR A 112 9.62 -8.60 -8.50
CA TYR A 112 9.74 -9.49 -7.36
C TYR A 112 8.82 -9.07 -6.21
N LEU A 113 8.83 -7.77 -5.85
CA LEU A 113 7.99 -7.25 -4.77
C LEU A 113 6.52 -7.30 -5.13
N SER A 114 6.17 -7.01 -6.39
CA SER A 114 4.79 -7.10 -6.86
C SER A 114 4.25 -8.53 -6.77
N LEU A 115 5.02 -9.52 -7.21
CA LEU A 115 4.67 -10.94 -7.07
C LEU A 115 4.56 -11.36 -5.61
N LYS A 116 5.50 -10.96 -4.77
CA LYS A 116 5.46 -11.24 -3.32
C LYS A 116 4.22 -10.64 -2.67
N PHE A 117 3.86 -9.40 -3.03
CA PHE A 117 2.65 -8.74 -2.55
C PHE A 117 1.39 -9.49 -2.97
N LEU A 118 1.25 -9.80 -4.26
CA LEU A 118 0.09 -10.52 -4.79
C LEU A 118 -0.06 -11.91 -4.17
N ASN A 119 1.04 -12.64 -4.02
CA ASN A 119 0.99 -13.98 -3.42
C ASN A 119 0.59 -13.96 -1.95
N TYR A 120 0.93 -12.90 -1.22
CA TYR A 120 0.53 -12.77 0.18
C TYR A 120 -0.95 -12.43 0.34
N TRP A 121 -1.48 -11.56 -0.54
CA TRP A 121 -2.85 -11.06 -0.45
C TRP A 121 -3.87 -11.82 -1.32
N LYS A 122 -3.41 -12.78 -2.13
CA LYS A 122 -4.25 -13.63 -3.00
C LYS A 122 -5.30 -14.46 -2.25
#